data_ab42bbca72536ca68fb90bd0742cc3de
#
_entry.id   ab42bbca72536ca68fb90bd0742cc3de
#
_cell.length_a   1.000
_cell.length_b   1.000
_cell.length_c   1.000
_cell.angle_alpha   90.00
_cell.angle_beta   90.00
_cell.angle_gamma   90.00
#
_symmetry.space_group_name_H-M   'P 1'
#
loop_
_entity.id
_entity.type
_entity.pdbx_description
1 polymer ?
#
loop_
_entity_poly.entity_id
_entity_poly.type
_entity_poly.pdbx_seq_one_letter_code
_entity_poly.pdbx_strand_id
1 'polypeptide(L)'
;MNPHTRGVGDHLYVAALLPFDRQMKVDEAAYRSFLQHFLKNEKFVRMGGGLCINPEAGEIFYLTRQEKRRVLEIAMEEAHGKVPILAGTWAITTDETVETARDCKALGVDGIFVTPPGGAQDVTSCWDADGYPEIWLDQIVAQDRAVDLPIVTHPVGGAKPPFYPGLPLDATLRICREVPNVVGWKMTYMYDGFRLIANNLRGLNHHVAIMGALASRFHEYKATGLFDGTLSGFWNFALEPMLDHLEAWDTKDIDKARAIWDGGLVQLHEYVADMGRLHIRYKTATWLRGLIPNPFMRAPMPRPKQQEIDTLYQLLKNLCLPVIGSKETRLAA
;
A
#
# COMPACT_ATOMS: atom_id res chain seq x y z
N MET A 1 10.86 5.96 -19.32
CA MET A 1 11.77 4.85 -18.94
C MET A 1 11.29 3.57 -19.60
N ASN A 2 12.20 2.73 -20.05
CA ASN A 2 11.83 1.41 -20.59
C ASN A 2 11.27 0.55 -19.44
N PRO A 3 10.07 -0.07 -19.55
CA PRO A 3 9.50 -0.90 -18.49
C PRO A 3 10.42 -2.04 -18.03
N HIS A 4 11.31 -2.51 -18.87
CA HIS A 4 12.26 -3.60 -18.56
C HIS A 4 13.49 -3.18 -17.74
N THR A 5 13.63 -1.89 -17.37
CA THR A 5 14.80 -1.37 -16.61
C THR A 5 14.38 -0.77 -15.25
N ARG A 6 13.11 -0.91 -14.86
CA ARG A 6 12.65 -0.41 -13.55
C ARG A 6 13.12 -1.32 -12.43
N GLY A 7 13.70 -0.73 -11.38
CA GLY A 7 13.95 -1.43 -10.12
C GLY A 7 12.64 -1.81 -9.43
N VAL A 8 12.67 -2.80 -8.54
CA VAL A 8 11.47 -3.27 -7.81
C VAL A 8 10.76 -2.12 -7.07
N GLY A 9 11.49 -1.14 -6.53
CA GLY A 9 10.90 0.02 -5.86
C GLY A 9 10.28 1.07 -6.79
N ASP A 10 10.55 1.05 -8.10
CA ASP A 10 10.18 2.11 -9.05
C ASP A 10 8.82 1.87 -9.75
N HIS A 11 7.97 1.06 -9.17
CA HIS A 11 6.65 0.67 -9.69
C HIS A 11 5.47 1.36 -9.01
N LEU A 12 4.29 1.27 -9.64
CA LEU A 12 3.02 1.76 -9.10
C LEU A 12 2.29 0.62 -8.38
N TYR A 13 2.64 0.36 -7.13
CA TYR A 13 2.04 -0.76 -6.40
C TYR A 13 0.67 -0.44 -5.82
N VAL A 14 -0.29 -1.29 -6.17
CA VAL A 14 -1.57 -1.37 -5.47
C VAL A 14 -1.37 -2.14 -4.17
N ALA A 15 -1.62 -1.53 -3.03
CA ALA A 15 -1.79 -2.26 -1.77
C ALA A 15 -3.15 -2.97 -1.82
N ALA A 16 -3.16 -4.20 -2.36
CA ALA A 16 -4.39 -4.89 -2.75
C ALA A 16 -5.26 -5.24 -1.54
N LEU A 17 -6.54 -4.89 -1.62
CA LEU A 17 -7.56 -5.32 -0.65
C LEU A 17 -7.86 -6.82 -0.81
N LEU A 18 -8.40 -7.42 0.25
CA LEU A 18 -8.81 -8.83 0.27
C LEU A 18 -10.32 -8.91 0.49
N PRO A 19 -11.11 -9.43 -0.47
CA PRO A 19 -12.53 -9.64 -0.26
C PRO A 19 -12.79 -10.89 0.60
N PHE A 20 -13.82 -10.81 1.43
CA PHE A 20 -14.34 -11.92 2.23
C PHE A 20 -15.78 -12.23 1.85
N ASP A 21 -16.18 -13.47 2.04
CA ASP A 21 -17.58 -13.90 1.96
C ASP A 21 -18.38 -13.46 3.21
N ARG A 22 -19.65 -13.83 3.28
CA ARG A 22 -20.52 -13.52 4.42
C ARG A 22 -20.09 -14.23 5.71
N GLN A 23 -19.34 -15.31 5.62
CA GLN A 23 -18.78 -16.07 6.74
C GLN A 23 -17.37 -15.59 7.12
N MET A 24 -16.92 -14.47 6.52
CA MET A 24 -15.59 -13.89 6.73
C MET A 24 -14.43 -14.82 6.36
N LYS A 25 -14.66 -15.75 5.44
CA LYS A 25 -13.60 -16.50 4.76
C LYS A 25 -13.14 -15.72 3.52
N VAL A 26 -11.90 -15.96 3.10
CA VAL A 26 -11.40 -15.37 1.86
C VAL A 26 -12.28 -15.81 0.70
N ASP A 27 -12.85 -14.84 -0.02
CA ASP A 27 -13.61 -15.10 -1.25
C ASP A 27 -12.64 -15.17 -2.44
N GLU A 28 -12.12 -16.38 -2.69
CA GLU A 28 -11.09 -16.59 -3.73
C GLU A 28 -11.58 -16.17 -5.13
N ALA A 29 -12.86 -16.41 -5.46
CA ALA A 29 -13.40 -16.06 -6.76
C ALA A 29 -13.50 -14.55 -6.95
N ALA A 30 -14.01 -13.84 -5.93
CA ALA A 30 -14.04 -12.38 -5.93
C ALA A 30 -12.61 -11.80 -5.93
N TYR A 31 -11.66 -12.41 -5.22
CA TYR A 31 -10.28 -11.96 -5.20
C TYR A 31 -9.61 -12.08 -6.56
N ARG A 32 -9.77 -13.21 -7.25
CA ARG A 32 -9.28 -13.38 -8.64
C ARG A 32 -9.85 -12.32 -9.57
N SER A 33 -11.17 -12.11 -9.53
CA SER A 33 -11.82 -11.07 -10.33
C SER A 33 -11.29 -9.68 -10.02
N PHE A 34 -11.06 -9.38 -8.74
CA PHE A 34 -10.52 -8.11 -8.29
C PHE A 34 -9.09 -7.87 -8.80
N LEU A 35 -8.22 -8.86 -8.73
CA LEU A 35 -6.85 -8.77 -9.27
C LEU A 35 -6.87 -8.54 -10.79
N GLN A 36 -7.78 -9.19 -11.51
CA GLN A 36 -7.94 -9.03 -12.96
C GLN A 36 -8.35 -7.60 -13.35
N HIS A 37 -9.01 -6.83 -12.47
CA HIS A 37 -9.30 -5.41 -12.72
C HIS A 37 -8.00 -4.61 -12.98
N PHE A 38 -6.92 -4.87 -12.26
CA PHE A 38 -5.62 -4.25 -12.47
C PHE A 38 -4.87 -4.87 -13.65
N LEU A 39 -4.82 -6.19 -13.69
CA LEU A 39 -4.03 -6.95 -14.68
C LEU A 39 -4.53 -6.78 -16.12
N LYS A 40 -5.82 -6.48 -16.32
CA LYS A 40 -6.43 -6.19 -17.63
C LYS A 40 -6.36 -4.70 -17.99
N ASN A 41 -6.01 -3.82 -17.06
CA ASN A 41 -5.88 -2.40 -17.36
C ASN A 41 -4.53 -2.14 -18.04
N GLU A 42 -4.56 -2.02 -19.38
CA GLU A 42 -3.36 -1.82 -20.19
C GLU A 42 -2.57 -0.57 -19.81
N LYS A 43 -3.27 0.51 -19.41
CA LYS A 43 -2.63 1.75 -18.97
C LYS A 43 -1.84 1.53 -17.68
N PHE A 44 -2.43 0.84 -16.70
CA PHE A 44 -1.77 0.48 -15.45
C PHE A 44 -0.50 -0.35 -15.71
N VAL A 45 -0.62 -1.42 -16.52
CA VAL A 45 0.54 -2.28 -16.86
C VAL A 45 1.62 -1.49 -17.58
N ARG A 46 1.26 -0.69 -18.60
CA ARG A 46 2.21 0.14 -19.37
C ARG A 46 2.92 1.17 -18.50
N MET A 47 2.24 1.76 -17.54
CA MET A 47 2.81 2.75 -16.62
C MET A 47 3.68 2.14 -15.52
N GLY A 48 3.84 0.81 -15.50
CA GLY A 48 4.65 0.10 -14.53
C GLY A 48 3.87 -0.25 -13.27
N GLY A 49 2.62 -0.68 -13.43
CA GLY A 49 1.80 -1.21 -12.35
C GLY A 49 2.41 -2.44 -11.69
N GLY A 50 2.17 -2.63 -10.41
CA GLY A 50 2.55 -3.78 -9.61
C GLY A 50 1.52 -4.06 -8.52
N LEU A 51 1.56 -5.24 -7.94
CA LEU A 51 0.64 -5.62 -6.86
C LEU A 51 1.43 -5.87 -5.57
N CYS A 52 1.00 -5.25 -4.48
CA CYS A 52 1.46 -5.59 -3.14
C CYS A 52 0.38 -6.45 -2.49
N ILE A 53 0.71 -7.71 -2.24
CA ILE A 53 -0.18 -8.74 -1.71
C ILE A 53 0.05 -8.88 -0.21
N ASN A 54 -0.99 -9.11 0.55
CA ASN A 54 -0.94 -9.10 2.01
C ASN A 54 -0.36 -7.78 2.61
N PRO A 55 -0.76 -6.58 2.12
CA PRO A 55 -0.45 -5.35 2.85
C PRO A 55 -1.41 -5.15 4.03
N GLU A 56 -1.24 -4.07 4.79
CA GLU A 56 -2.21 -3.71 5.85
C GLU A 56 -3.63 -3.53 5.28
N ALA A 57 -3.75 -2.90 4.11
CA ALA A 57 -5.03 -2.75 3.41
C ALA A 57 -5.67 -4.10 3.05
N GLY A 58 -4.87 -5.13 2.82
CA GLY A 58 -5.27 -6.53 2.60
C GLY A 58 -5.48 -7.31 3.89
N GLU A 59 -5.50 -6.63 5.05
CA GLU A 59 -5.83 -7.22 6.35
C GLU A 59 -4.84 -8.30 6.84
N ILE A 60 -3.55 -8.16 6.50
CA ILE A 60 -2.50 -9.11 6.89
C ILE A 60 -2.50 -9.44 8.39
N PHE A 61 -2.90 -8.48 9.25
CA PHE A 61 -2.96 -8.65 10.71
C PHE A 61 -3.98 -9.70 11.19
N TYR A 62 -4.97 -10.00 10.36
CA TYR A 62 -6.10 -10.88 10.69
C TYR A 62 -6.06 -12.19 9.90
N LEU A 63 -4.96 -12.45 9.19
CA LEU A 63 -4.76 -13.67 8.40
C LEU A 63 -3.83 -14.63 9.12
N THR A 64 -4.19 -15.91 9.10
CA THR A 64 -3.26 -16.98 9.46
C THR A 64 -2.13 -17.07 8.41
N ARG A 65 -1.00 -17.68 8.77
CA ARG A 65 0.10 -17.93 7.80
C ARG A 65 -0.39 -18.73 6.59
N GLN A 66 -1.26 -19.71 6.79
CA GLN A 66 -1.83 -20.49 5.69
C GLN A 66 -2.69 -19.63 4.75
N GLU A 67 -3.49 -18.73 5.29
CA GLU A 67 -4.29 -17.79 4.47
C GLU A 67 -3.38 -16.80 3.72
N LYS A 68 -2.36 -16.24 4.37
CA LYS A 68 -1.36 -15.36 3.71
C LYS A 68 -0.73 -16.07 2.52
N ARG A 69 -0.32 -17.34 2.71
CA ARG A 69 0.24 -18.16 1.64
C ARG A 69 -0.77 -18.38 0.52
N ARG A 70 -2.00 -18.79 0.84
CA ARG A 70 -3.04 -19.06 -0.16
C ARG A 70 -3.40 -17.81 -0.99
N VAL A 71 -3.55 -16.66 -0.33
CA VAL A 71 -3.81 -15.36 -0.99
C VAL A 71 -2.68 -15.00 -1.96
N LEU A 72 -1.44 -15.27 -1.58
CA LEU A 72 -0.29 -15.03 -2.43
C LEU A 72 -0.23 -16.01 -3.62
N GLU A 73 -0.51 -17.30 -3.42
CA GLU A 73 -0.63 -18.30 -4.50
C GLU A 73 -1.62 -17.85 -5.57
N ILE A 74 -2.81 -17.40 -5.17
CA ILE A 74 -3.81 -16.87 -6.09
C ILE A 74 -3.28 -15.67 -6.88
N ALA A 75 -2.60 -14.75 -6.21
CA ALA A 75 -2.06 -13.57 -6.89
C ALA A 75 -0.95 -13.94 -7.89
N MET A 76 -0.08 -14.87 -7.57
CA MET A 76 0.95 -15.38 -8.48
C MET A 76 0.33 -16.12 -9.67
N GLU A 77 -0.69 -16.93 -9.43
CA GLU A 77 -1.48 -17.60 -10.49
C GLU A 77 -2.12 -16.58 -11.45
N GLU A 78 -2.74 -15.50 -10.94
CA GLU A 78 -3.42 -14.51 -11.77
C GLU A 78 -2.45 -13.58 -12.52
N ALA A 79 -1.33 -13.22 -11.88
CA ALA A 79 -0.37 -12.28 -12.46
C ALA A 79 0.44 -12.90 -13.61
N HIS A 80 0.77 -14.19 -13.55
CA HIS A 80 1.60 -14.89 -14.56
C HIS A 80 2.85 -14.09 -15.01
N GLY A 81 3.49 -13.36 -14.11
CA GLY A 81 4.64 -12.51 -14.42
C GLY A 81 4.33 -11.23 -15.21
N LYS A 82 3.05 -10.87 -15.40
CA LYS A 82 2.64 -9.68 -16.14
C LYS A 82 3.00 -8.37 -15.44
N VAL A 83 2.98 -8.38 -14.11
CA VAL A 83 3.35 -7.28 -13.23
C VAL A 83 4.15 -7.80 -12.05
N PRO A 84 5.05 -7.01 -11.44
CA PRO A 84 5.79 -7.45 -10.26
C PRO A 84 4.87 -7.59 -9.05
N ILE A 85 5.21 -8.57 -8.20
CA ILE A 85 4.51 -8.88 -6.95
C ILE A 85 5.42 -8.60 -5.76
N LEU A 86 5.00 -7.68 -4.89
CA LEU A 86 5.50 -7.55 -3.53
C LEU A 86 4.62 -8.34 -2.58
N ALA A 87 5.19 -9.02 -1.59
CA ALA A 87 4.43 -9.78 -0.60
C ALA A 87 4.70 -9.30 0.82
N GLY A 88 3.64 -8.97 1.56
CA GLY A 88 3.71 -8.60 2.97
C GLY A 88 4.12 -9.79 3.84
N THR A 89 5.03 -9.52 4.80
CA THR A 89 5.60 -10.55 5.67
C THR A 89 5.27 -10.35 7.15
N TRP A 90 4.42 -9.38 7.48
CA TRP A 90 4.13 -9.04 8.87
C TRP A 90 3.66 -10.23 9.70
N ALA A 91 4.24 -10.37 10.90
CA ALA A 91 3.81 -11.26 11.96
C ALA A 91 4.13 -10.63 13.33
N ILE A 92 3.75 -11.28 14.45
CA ILE A 92 4.00 -10.75 15.78
C ILE A 92 5.48 -10.91 16.15
N THR A 93 6.07 -12.07 15.85
CA THR A 93 7.46 -12.39 16.18
C THR A 93 8.36 -12.33 14.95
N THR A 94 9.66 -12.14 15.18
CA THR A 94 10.67 -12.16 14.11
C THR A 94 10.70 -13.52 13.42
N ASP A 95 10.63 -14.63 14.17
CA ASP A 95 10.69 -15.98 13.59
C ASP A 95 9.51 -16.24 12.65
N GLU A 96 8.28 -15.87 13.05
CA GLU A 96 7.10 -16.00 12.18
C GLU A 96 7.19 -15.11 10.94
N THR A 97 7.79 -13.93 11.07
CA THR A 97 8.02 -13.02 9.95
C THR A 97 9.02 -13.62 8.95
N VAL A 98 10.10 -14.22 9.44
CA VAL A 98 11.10 -14.95 8.62
C VAL A 98 10.47 -16.12 7.91
N GLU A 99 9.65 -16.93 8.60
CA GLU A 99 8.96 -18.07 7.98
C GLU A 99 7.96 -17.60 6.90
N THR A 100 7.27 -16.48 7.13
CA THR A 100 6.40 -15.88 6.11
C THR A 100 7.21 -15.40 4.90
N ALA A 101 8.38 -14.80 5.12
CA ALA A 101 9.28 -14.39 4.05
C ALA A 101 9.79 -15.60 3.22
N ARG A 102 10.09 -16.72 3.88
CA ARG A 102 10.46 -17.98 3.19
C ARG A 102 9.33 -18.52 2.31
N ASP A 103 8.08 -18.45 2.80
CA ASP A 103 6.90 -18.81 1.99
C ASP A 103 6.80 -17.91 0.74
N CYS A 104 7.04 -16.59 0.90
CA CYS A 104 7.04 -15.64 -0.21
C CYS A 104 8.12 -15.99 -1.25
N LYS A 105 9.35 -16.24 -0.81
CA LYS A 105 10.45 -16.67 -1.70
C LYS A 105 10.12 -17.95 -2.44
N ALA A 106 9.57 -18.95 -1.75
CA ALA A 106 9.21 -20.25 -2.35
C ALA A 106 8.13 -20.11 -3.44
N LEU A 107 7.29 -19.09 -3.36
CA LEU A 107 6.27 -18.77 -4.36
C LEU A 107 6.80 -17.89 -5.52
N GLY A 108 8.04 -17.39 -5.45
CA GLY A 108 8.70 -16.68 -6.54
C GLY A 108 8.28 -15.22 -6.68
N VAL A 109 8.01 -14.52 -5.57
CA VAL A 109 7.71 -13.08 -5.58
C VAL A 109 8.93 -12.25 -6.01
N ASP A 110 8.70 -11.04 -6.53
CA ASP A 110 9.76 -10.12 -6.96
C ASP A 110 10.42 -9.37 -5.78
N GLY A 111 9.74 -9.32 -4.64
CA GLY A 111 10.25 -8.71 -3.42
C GLY A 111 9.30 -8.88 -2.24
N ILE A 112 9.78 -8.52 -1.06
CA ILE A 112 8.97 -8.54 0.17
C ILE A 112 8.63 -7.12 0.62
N PHE A 113 7.47 -7.00 1.25
CA PHE A 113 6.97 -5.75 1.83
C PHE A 113 6.97 -5.88 3.35
N VAL A 114 7.81 -5.10 4.02
CA VAL A 114 8.04 -5.21 5.45
C VAL A 114 7.49 -4.01 6.22
N THR A 115 6.88 -4.29 7.36
CA THR A 115 6.38 -3.30 8.32
C THR A 115 7.00 -3.58 9.68
N PRO A 116 7.02 -2.60 10.60
CA PRO A 116 7.51 -2.84 11.96
C PRO A 116 6.83 -4.02 12.66
N PRO A 117 7.53 -4.72 13.56
CA PRO A 117 7.01 -5.91 14.22
C PRO A 117 5.84 -5.60 15.13
N GLY A 118 4.80 -6.45 15.09
CA GLY A 118 3.62 -6.29 15.94
C GLY A 118 3.93 -6.43 17.43
N GLY A 119 4.88 -7.28 17.81
CA GLY A 119 5.31 -7.49 19.18
C GLY A 119 5.98 -6.27 19.84
N ALA A 120 6.46 -5.30 19.05
CA ALA A 120 7.01 -4.06 19.58
C ALA A 120 5.94 -3.08 20.12
N GLN A 121 4.67 -3.39 19.96
CA GLN A 121 3.53 -2.54 20.33
C GLN A 121 2.79 -3.09 21.57
N ASP A 122 3.49 -3.65 22.55
CA ASP A 122 2.85 -4.10 23.78
C ASP A 122 2.43 -2.89 24.65
N VAL A 123 1.56 -3.13 25.63
CA VAL A 123 0.98 -2.06 26.46
C VAL A 123 1.97 -1.43 27.44
N THR A 124 3.11 -2.06 27.67
CA THR A 124 4.11 -1.64 28.65
C THR A 124 5.33 -1.02 28.03
N SER A 125 5.62 -1.32 26.77
CA SER A 125 6.80 -0.83 26.04
C SER A 125 6.44 -0.42 24.62
N CYS A 126 5.95 0.81 24.47
CA CYS A 126 5.81 1.41 23.14
C CYS A 126 7.20 1.57 22.51
N TRP A 127 7.33 1.11 21.26
CA TRP A 127 8.58 1.24 20.53
C TRP A 127 8.98 2.70 20.31
N ASP A 128 10.17 3.05 20.79
CA ASP A 128 10.85 4.30 20.50
C ASP A 128 11.89 4.05 19.39
N ALA A 129 11.53 4.40 18.17
CA ALA A 129 12.38 4.17 17.01
C ALA A 129 13.63 5.06 16.96
N ASP A 130 13.67 6.19 17.71
CA ASP A 130 14.86 7.03 17.85
C ASP A 130 15.90 6.35 18.75
N GLY A 131 15.45 5.85 19.89
CA GLY A 131 16.33 5.23 20.88
C GLY A 131 16.71 3.79 20.56
N TYR A 132 15.81 3.05 19.92
CA TYR A 132 15.93 1.60 19.70
C TYR A 132 15.57 1.19 18.27
N PRO A 133 16.27 1.71 17.23
CA PRO A 133 15.99 1.35 15.83
C PRO A 133 16.23 -0.14 15.53
N GLU A 134 17.07 -0.82 16.34
CA GLU A 134 17.41 -2.23 16.20
C GLU A 134 16.19 -3.16 16.30
N ILE A 135 15.13 -2.78 17.01
CA ILE A 135 13.92 -3.61 17.11
C ILE A 135 13.37 -3.97 15.70
N TRP A 136 13.37 -3.02 14.77
CA TRP A 136 12.96 -3.30 13.40
C TRP A 136 14.12 -3.67 12.48
N LEU A 137 15.27 -3.04 12.66
CA LEU A 137 16.48 -3.35 11.89
C LEU A 137 16.85 -4.82 12.00
N ASP A 138 16.88 -5.39 13.22
CA ASP A 138 17.22 -6.80 13.43
C ASP A 138 16.21 -7.73 12.75
N GLN A 139 14.91 -7.39 12.75
CA GLN A 139 13.89 -8.14 12.04
C GLN A 139 14.10 -8.06 10.52
N ILE A 140 14.43 -6.88 9.97
CA ILE A 140 14.72 -6.71 8.53
C ILE A 140 15.96 -7.54 8.15
N VAL A 141 17.03 -7.45 8.94
CA VAL A 141 18.27 -8.23 8.74
C VAL A 141 17.98 -9.73 8.77
N ALA A 142 17.14 -10.20 9.69
CA ALA A 142 16.78 -11.61 9.78
C ALA A 142 16.03 -12.10 8.53
N GLN A 143 15.10 -11.29 8.00
CA GLN A 143 14.38 -11.59 6.75
C GLN A 143 15.33 -11.55 5.54
N ASP A 144 16.15 -10.51 5.43
CA ASP A 144 17.13 -10.34 4.35
C ASP A 144 18.06 -11.56 4.24
N ARG A 145 18.67 -11.98 5.35
CA ARG A 145 19.51 -13.18 5.42
C ARG A 145 18.79 -14.45 5.03
N ALA A 146 17.48 -14.56 5.36
CA ALA A 146 16.71 -15.77 5.09
C ALA A 146 16.30 -15.90 3.62
N VAL A 147 16.07 -14.77 2.92
CA VAL A 147 15.46 -14.84 1.59
C VAL A 147 16.27 -14.15 0.49
N ASP A 148 17.13 -13.19 0.81
CA ASP A 148 17.92 -12.45 -0.19
C ASP A 148 17.05 -11.96 -1.36
N LEU A 149 16.02 -11.18 -1.02
CA LEU A 149 15.07 -10.59 -1.96
C LEU A 149 15.04 -9.06 -1.79
N PRO A 150 14.70 -8.30 -2.84
CA PRO A 150 14.41 -6.88 -2.71
C PRO A 150 13.38 -6.60 -1.61
N ILE A 151 13.65 -5.60 -0.80
CA ILE A 151 12.80 -5.19 0.34
C ILE A 151 12.23 -3.81 0.07
N VAL A 152 10.89 -3.71 0.15
CA VAL A 152 10.17 -2.44 0.23
C VAL A 152 9.61 -2.28 1.63
N THR A 153 9.80 -1.11 2.23
CA THR A 153 9.43 -0.86 3.63
C THR A 153 8.17 -0.02 3.76
N HIS A 154 7.41 -0.25 4.84
CA HIS A 154 6.39 0.67 5.31
C HIS A 154 6.77 1.18 6.72
N PRO A 155 7.49 2.29 6.81
CA PRO A 155 8.07 2.78 8.06
C PRO A 155 7.02 3.51 8.91
N VAL A 156 6.09 2.76 9.50
CA VAL A 156 5.09 3.31 10.42
C VAL A 156 5.46 3.01 11.86
N GLY A 157 5.29 3.97 12.74
CA GLY A 157 5.46 3.78 14.17
C GLY A 157 6.22 4.92 14.83
N GLY A 158 5.95 5.15 16.09
CA GLY A 158 6.65 5.84 17.15
C GLY A 158 7.34 7.20 16.93
N ALA A 159 7.43 7.71 15.72
CA ALA A 159 8.16 8.93 15.45
C ALA A 159 7.42 10.20 15.91
N LYS A 160 8.20 11.20 16.33
CA LYS A 160 7.73 12.54 16.64
C LYS A 160 7.76 13.43 15.39
N PRO A 161 7.07 14.58 15.39
CA PRO A 161 7.25 15.56 14.31
C PRO A 161 8.74 15.92 14.12
N PRO A 162 9.20 16.12 12.87
CA PRO A 162 8.42 16.17 11.64
C PRO A 162 8.19 14.80 10.97
N PHE A 163 8.64 13.69 11.55
CA PHE A 163 8.63 12.37 10.92
C PHE A 163 7.32 11.58 11.10
N TYR A 164 6.47 11.99 12.03
CA TYR A 164 5.17 11.33 12.24
C TYR A 164 4.34 11.27 10.94
N PRO A 165 3.68 10.16 10.61
CA PRO A 165 3.65 8.87 11.32
C PRO A 165 4.75 7.87 10.87
N GLY A 166 5.78 8.34 10.18
CA GLY A 166 6.87 7.52 9.67
C GLY A 166 7.99 7.26 10.68
N LEU A 167 9.16 6.85 10.20
CA LEU A 167 10.35 6.55 11.01
C LEU A 167 11.29 7.77 11.06
N PRO A 168 12.03 8.00 12.17
CA PRO A 168 13.04 9.04 12.25
C PRO A 168 14.15 8.92 11.21
N LEU A 169 14.84 10.04 10.92
CA LEU A 169 15.85 10.09 9.87
C LEU A 169 17.03 9.13 10.14
N ASP A 170 17.57 9.17 11.35
CA ASP A 170 18.76 8.37 11.69
C ASP A 170 18.46 6.87 11.63
N ALA A 171 17.30 6.44 12.16
CA ALA A 171 16.84 5.07 12.05
C ALA A 171 16.62 4.65 10.59
N THR A 172 16.00 5.51 9.76
CA THR A 172 15.82 5.28 8.33
C THR A 172 17.14 5.06 7.61
N LEU A 173 18.10 5.97 7.80
CA LEU A 173 19.40 5.90 7.13
C LEU A 173 20.23 4.70 7.61
N ARG A 174 20.13 4.36 8.90
CA ARG A 174 20.80 3.19 9.47
C ARG A 174 20.28 1.91 8.80
N ILE A 175 18.96 1.72 8.73
CA ILE A 175 18.35 0.57 8.07
C ILE A 175 18.81 0.46 6.61
N CYS A 176 18.71 1.54 5.84
CA CYS A 176 19.09 1.52 4.43
C CYS A 176 20.59 1.28 4.19
N ARG A 177 21.48 1.74 5.09
CA ARG A 177 22.92 1.50 4.99
C ARG A 177 23.32 0.08 5.39
N GLU A 178 22.70 -0.48 6.41
CA GLU A 178 23.02 -1.82 6.91
C GLU A 178 22.37 -2.95 6.10
N VAL A 179 21.26 -2.64 5.38
CA VAL A 179 20.54 -3.62 4.55
C VAL A 179 20.40 -3.09 3.11
N PRO A 180 21.38 -3.28 2.23
CA PRO A 180 21.34 -2.79 0.84
C PRO A 180 20.19 -3.34 -0.01
N ASN A 181 19.59 -4.47 0.37
CA ASN A 181 18.40 -5.01 -0.27
C ASN A 181 17.12 -4.20 0.04
N VAL A 182 17.18 -3.19 0.92
CA VAL A 182 16.11 -2.19 1.06
C VAL A 182 16.19 -1.26 -0.16
N VAL A 183 15.33 -1.52 -1.14
CA VAL A 183 15.28 -0.82 -2.43
C VAL A 183 14.09 0.12 -2.59
N GLY A 184 13.20 0.19 -1.62
CA GLY A 184 12.05 1.09 -1.64
C GLY A 184 11.58 1.51 -0.25
N TRP A 185 11.26 2.79 -0.11
CA TRP A 185 10.81 3.41 1.12
C TRP A 185 9.44 4.07 0.91
N LYS A 186 8.41 3.53 1.55
CA LYS A 186 7.04 4.05 1.46
C LYS A 186 6.91 5.35 2.26
N MET A 187 6.51 6.42 1.59
CA MET A 187 6.54 7.78 2.13
C MET A 187 5.22 8.13 2.82
N THR A 188 5.08 7.74 4.08
CA THR A 188 3.91 8.05 4.95
C THR A 188 4.20 9.20 5.91
N TYR A 189 4.99 10.17 5.50
CA TYR A 189 5.44 11.30 6.29
C TYR A 189 4.61 12.55 6.05
N MET A 190 4.52 13.45 7.02
CA MET A 190 4.15 14.84 6.79
C MET A 190 5.19 15.53 5.90
N TYR A 191 4.87 16.68 5.32
CA TYR A 191 5.67 17.30 4.26
C TYR A 191 7.13 17.52 4.62
N ASP A 192 7.42 18.10 5.81
CA ASP A 192 8.79 18.37 6.23
C ASP A 192 9.60 17.08 6.42
N GLY A 193 9.01 16.07 7.06
CA GLY A 193 9.62 14.76 7.20
C GLY A 193 9.82 14.08 5.85
N PHE A 194 8.83 14.15 4.96
CA PHE A 194 8.96 13.64 3.59
C PHE A 194 10.17 14.24 2.87
N ARG A 195 10.32 15.58 2.91
CA ARG A 195 11.45 16.27 2.28
C ARG A 195 12.80 15.85 2.86
N LEU A 196 12.88 15.77 4.19
CA LEU A 196 14.11 15.36 4.88
C LEU A 196 14.49 13.92 4.52
N ILE A 197 13.57 12.98 4.64
CA ILE A 197 13.82 11.57 4.32
C ILE A 197 14.19 11.41 2.84
N ALA A 198 13.39 11.95 1.91
CA ALA A 198 13.64 11.79 0.49
C ALA A 198 15.01 12.35 0.06
N ASN A 199 15.37 13.55 0.51
CA ASN A 199 16.66 14.16 0.15
C ASN A 199 17.84 13.38 0.72
N ASN A 200 17.73 12.81 1.93
CA ASN A 200 18.79 12.02 2.52
C ASN A 200 18.92 10.63 1.92
N LEU A 201 17.81 9.99 1.53
CA LEU A 201 17.85 8.71 0.80
C LEU A 201 18.53 8.86 -0.57
N ARG A 202 18.38 10.01 -1.25
CA ARG A 202 19.11 10.33 -2.49
C ARG A 202 20.61 10.42 -2.31
N GLY A 203 21.10 10.63 -1.10
CA GLY A 203 22.54 10.70 -0.76
C GLY A 203 23.17 9.34 -0.44
N LEU A 204 22.42 8.23 -0.50
CA LEU A 204 22.96 6.89 -0.27
C LEU A 204 23.77 6.38 -1.48
N ASN A 205 24.65 5.39 -1.25
CA ASN A 205 25.50 4.79 -2.29
C ASN A 205 24.72 3.87 -3.24
N HIS A 206 23.48 3.51 -2.89
CA HIS A 206 22.59 2.68 -3.68
C HIS A 206 21.22 3.34 -3.79
N HIS A 207 20.46 2.93 -4.79
CA HIS A 207 19.13 3.49 -5.03
C HIS A 207 18.11 2.92 -4.04
N VAL A 208 17.44 3.82 -3.30
CA VAL A 208 16.25 3.52 -2.52
C VAL A 208 15.11 4.35 -3.10
N ALA A 209 14.15 3.69 -3.72
CA ALA A 209 13.03 4.33 -4.38
C ALA A 209 12.15 5.10 -3.38
N ILE A 210 11.82 6.33 -3.70
CA ILE A 210 10.90 7.19 -2.94
C ILE A 210 9.48 6.87 -3.40
N MET A 211 8.72 6.12 -2.58
CA MET A 211 7.42 5.60 -2.99
C MET A 211 6.28 6.43 -2.40
N GLY A 212 5.55 7.17 -3.23
CA GLY A 212 4.41 7.99 -2.82
C GLY A 212 3.29 7.14 -2.21
N ALA A 213 2.79 7.55 -1.05
CA ALA A 213 1.78 6.80 -0.32
C ALA A 213 0.64 7.64 0.25
N LEU A 214 0.90 8.88 0.64
CA LEU A 214 -0.08 9.73 1.31
C LEU A 214 -1.08 10.30 0.29
N ALA A 215 -2.27 9.67 0.21
CA ALA A 215 -3.26 9.95 -0.81
C ALA A 215 -3.75 11.42 -0.81
N SER A 216 -4.10 11.97 0.36
CA SER A 216 -4.66 13.32 0.49
C SER A 216 -3.68 14.47 0.18
N ARG A 217 -2.40 14.16 0.00
CA ARG A 217 -1.34 15.14 -0.34
C ARG A 217 -0.52 14.68 -1.56
N PHE A 218 -1.07 13.76 -2.33
CA PHE A 218 -0.31 13.11 -3.39
C PHE A 218 0.12 14.09 -4.49
N HIS A 219 -0.75 15.03 -4.86
CA HIS A 219 -0.47 16.04 -5.88
C HIS A 219 0.70 16.95 -5.47
N GLU A 220 0.66 17.50 -4.27
CA GLU A 220 1.68 18.39 -3.72
C GLU A 220 3.04 17.69 -3.57
N TYR A 221 3.03 16.43 -3.15
CA TYR A 221 4.27 15.65 -3.01
C TYR A 221 4.82 15.22 -4.38
N LYS A 222 3.96 14.88 -5.34
CA LYS A 222 4.38 14.60 -6.72
C LYS A 222 5.00 15.83 -7.38
N ALA A 223 4.49 17.03 -7.08
CA ALA A 223 5.05 18.30 -7.56
C ALA A 223 6.50 18.55 -7.13
N THR A 224 7.00 17.88 -6.09
CA THR A 224 8.42 17.95 -5.70
C THR A 224 9.35 17.26 -6.69
N GLY A 225 8.85 16.40 -7.56
CA GLY A 225 9.64 15.60 -8.49
C GLY A 225 10.42 14.45 -7.84
N LEU A 226 10.17 14.15 -6.54
CA LEU A 226 10.97 13.19 -5.79
C LEU A 226 10.46 11.74 -5.88
N PHE A 227 9.24 11.49 -6.38
CA PHE A 227 8.68 10.14 -6.47
C PHE A 227 9.30 9.32 -7.60
N ASP A 228 9.75 8.10 -7.28
CA ASP A 228 10.16 7.07 -8.23
C ASP A 228 9.03 6.10 -8.53
N GLY A 229 8.25 5.76 -7.52
CA GLY A 229 7.11 4.86 -7.58
C GLY A 229 6.03 5.26 -6.59
N THR A 230 5.06 4.36 -6.39
CA THR A 230 4.00 4.50 -5.38
C THR A 230 3.70 3.17 -4.73
N LEU A 231 3.25 3.19 -3.47
CA LEU A 231 2.63 2.03 -2.83
C LEU A 231 1.47 2.51 -1.97
N SER A 232 0.23 2.32 -2.43
CA SER A 232 -0.93 2.85 -1.71
C SER A 232 -2.21 2.05 -1.93
N GLY A 233 -3.13 2.16 -0.97
CA GLY A 233 -4.47 1.60 -1.05
C GLY A 233 -5.45 2.42 -1.91
N PHE A 234 -5.15 3.66 -2.28
CA PHE A 234 -6.05 4.46 -3.10
C PHE A 234 -6.24 3.89 -4.53
N TRP A 235 -5.29 3.12 -5.02
CA TRP A 235 -5.39 2.44 -6.29
C TRP A 235 -6.58 1.47 -6.37
N ASN A 236 -7.04 0.92 -5.24
CA ASN A 236 -8.14 -0.04 -5.21
C ASN A 236 -9.48 0.55 -5.69
N PHE A 237 -9.70 1.85 -5.51
CA PHE A 237 -10.98 2.50 -5.83
C PHE A 237 -10.87 3.69 -6.79
N ALA A 238 -9.68 4.24 -6.98
CA ALA A 238 -9.44 5.43 -7.81
C ALA A 238 -8.38 5.17 -8.91
N LEU A 239 -8.30 3.95 -9.44
CA LEU A 239 -7.28 3.53 -10.39
C LEU A 239 -7.22 4.47 -11.61
N GLU A 240 -8.34 4.68 -12.28
CA GLU A 240 -8.40 5.40 -13.55
C GLU A 240 -8.01 6.89 -13.38
N PRO A 241 -8.63 7.67 -12.47
CA PRO A 241 -8.28 9.08 -12.32
C PRO A 241 -6.85 9.27 -11.78
N MET A 242 -6.34 8.35 -10.98
CA MET A 242 -4.94 8.41 -10.52
C MET A 242 -3.94 8.13 -11.65
N LEU A 243 -4.24 7.19 -12.56
CA LEU A 243 -3.43 6.96 -13.75
C LEU A 243 -3.46 8.18 -14.69
N ASP A 244 -4.62 8.81 -14.87
CA ASP A 244 -4.75 10.03 -15.68
C ASP A 244 -3.97 11.20 -15.06
N HIS A 245 -4.02 11.33 -13.74
CA HIS A 245 -3.27 12.34 -12.99
C HIS A 245 -1.75 12.14 -13.12
N LEU A 246 -1.26 10.90 -12.96
CA LEU A 246 0.16 10.60 -13.11
C LEU A 246 0.65 10.78 -14.55
N GLU A 247 -0.14 10.36 -15.55
CA GLU A 247 0.21 10.56 -16.95
C GLU A 247 0.31 12.06 -17.30
N ALA A 248 -0.57 12.90 -16.76
CA ALA A 248 -0.50 14.34 -16.93
C ALA A 248 0.80 14.92 -16.35
N TRP A 249 1.23 14.45 -15.15
CA TRP A 249 2.54 14.82 -14.59
C TRP A 249 3.71 14.34 -15.46
N ASP A 250 3.67 13.11 -15.94
CA ASP A 250 4.76 12.51 -16.75
C ASP A 250 4.89 13.20 -18.11
N THR A 251 3.80 13.66 -18.68
CA THR A 251 3.75 14.48 -19.91
C THR A 251 3.95 15.97 -19.67
N LYS A 252 4.17 16.39 -18.42
CA LYS A 252 4.34 17.80 -17.99
C LYS A 252 3.12 18.70 -18.26
N ASP A 253 1.94 18.11 -18.38
CA ASP A 253 0.67 18.83 -18.45
C ASP A 253 0.14 19.12 -17.04
N ILE A 254 0.76 20.12 -16.41
CA ILE A 254 0.50 20.46 -15.01
C ILE A 254 -0.93 20.99 -14.81
N ASP A 255 -1.45 21.73 -15.77
CA ASP A 255 -2.82 22.25 -15.71
C ASP A 255 -3.84 21.12 -15.73
N LYS A 256 -3.63 20.09 -16.57
CA LYS A 256 -4.44 18.89 -16.59
C LYS A 256 -4.31 18.09 -15.28
N ALA A 257 -3.09 17.91 -14.77
CA ALA A 257 -2.88 17.22 -13.51
C ALA A 257 -3.63 17.90 -12.37
N ARG A 258 -3.56 19.23 -12.30
CA ARG A 258 -4.30 20.05 -11.33
C ARG A 258 -5.81 19.95 -11.53
N ALA A 259 -6.30 20.07 -12.76
CA ALA A 259 -7.73 19.96 -13.05
C ALA A 259 -8.32 18.61 -12.62
N ILE A 260 -7.59 17.49 -12.82
CA ILE A 260 -8.00 16.16 -12.36
C ILE A 260 -8.03 16.12 -10.82
N TRP A 261 -7.01 16.67 -10.17
CA TRP A 261 -6.90 16.68 -8.72
C TRP A 261 -8.01 17.50 -8.06
N ASP A 262 -8.18 18.75 -8.47
CA ASP A 262 -9.18 19.69 -7.94
C ASP A 262 -10.61 19.31 -8.36
N GLY A 263 -10.76 18.54 -9.45
CA GLY A 263 -12.03 18.08 -10.01
C GLY A 263 -12.77 17.02 -9.18
N GLY A 264 -12.33 16.75 -7.95
CA GLY A 264 -13.00 15.85 -6.99
C GLY A 264 -12.08 14.77 -6.41
N LEU A 265 -10.90 14.56 -7.00
CA LEU A 265 -9.99 13.51 -6.55
C LEU A 265 -9.43 13.83 -5.15
N VAL A 266 -9.06 15.09 -4.89
CA VAL A 266 -8.59 15.53 -3.58
C VAL A 266 -9.67 15.33 -2.50
N GLN A 267 -10.92 15.71 -2.76
CA GLN A 267 -12.03 15.56 -1.81
C GLN A 267 -12.27 14.08 -1.45
N LEU A 268 -12.20 13.18 -2.44
CA LEU A 268 -12.29 11.75 -2.20
C LEU A 268 -11.16 11.26 -1.30
N HIS A 269 -9.92 11.66 -1.61
CA HIS A 269 -8.76 11.24 -0.83
C HIS A 269 -8.71 11.83 0.56
N GLU A 270 -9.08 13.10 0.76
CA GLU A 270 -9.19 13.72 2.08
C GLU A 270 -10.23 13.03 2.94
N TYR A 271 -11.40 12.73 2.38
CA TYR A 271 -12.42 12.01 3.12
C TYR A 271 -11.96 10.61 3.53
N VAL A 272 -11.27 9.89 2.64
CA VAL A 272 -10.78 8.54 2.92
C VAL A 272 -9.61 8.54 3.92
N ALA A 273 -8.80 9.59 3.98
CA ALA A 273 -7.54 9.65 4.74
C ALA A 273 -7.70 9.73 6.28
N ASP A 274 -8.90 9.65 6.82
CA ASP A 274 -9.13 9.54 8.26
C ASP A 274 -8.46 8.27 8.82
N MET A 275 -7.39 8.43 9.58
CA MET A 275 -6.56 7.32 10.07
C MET A 275 -7.32 6.29 10.88
N GLY A 276 -8.36 6.71 11.63
CA GLY A 276 -9.21 5.80 12.40
C GLY A 276 -10.17 4.97 11.53
N ARG A 277 -10.37 5.36 10.25
CA ARG A 277 -11.35 4.74 9.34
C ARG A 277 -10.76 4.36 7.98
N LEU A 278 -9.48 4.59 7.76
CA LEU A 278 -8.82 4.51 6.46
C LEU A 278 -9.13 3.22 5.68
N HIS A 279 -8.83 2.07 6.26
CA HIS A 279 -9.01 0.78 5.56
C HIS A 279 -10.48 0.40 5.38
N ILE A 280 -11.34 0.81 6.32
CA ILE A 280 -12.80 0.63 6.19
C ILE A 280 -13.31 1.43 4.99
N ARG A 281 -12.86 2.68 4.85
CA ARG A 281 -13.24 3.55 3.73
C ARG A 281 -12.64 3.11 2.41
N TYR A 282 -11.41 2.58 2.39
CA TYR A 282 -10.84 1.93 1.21
C TYR A 282 -11.72 0.79 0.71
N LYS A 283 -12.07 -0.12 1.61
CA LYS A 283 -12.88 -1.29 1.27
C LYS A 283 -14.30 -0.91 0.87
N THR A 284 -14.88 0.08 1.54
CA THR A 284 -16.21 0.62 1.22
C THR A 284 -16.23 1.28 -0.16
N ALA A 285 -15.25 2.12 -0.48
CA ALA A 285 -15.16 2.76 -1.80
C ALA A 285 -14.96 1.72 -2.92
N THR A 286 -14.14 0.71 -2.69
CA THR A 286 -13.91 -0.38 -3.64
C THR A 286 -15.17 -1.21 -3.88
N TRP A 287 -15.94 -1.51 -2.82
CA TRP A 287 -17.24 -2.16 -2.94
C TRP A 287 -18.24 -1.28 -3.71
N LEU A 288 -18.33 -0.01 -3.41
CA LEU A 288 -19.19 0.93 -4.12
C LEU A 288 -18.87 1.02 -5.61
N ARG A 289 -17.59 0.78 -5.98
CA ARG A 289 -17.17 0.62 -7.38
C ARG A 289 -17.63 -0.70 -8.01
N GLY A 290 -18.22 -1.61 -7.25
CA GLY A 290 -18.62 -2.95 -7.73
C GLY A 290 -17.44 -3.91 -7.96
N LEU A 291 -16.26 -3.60 -7.41
CA LEU A 291 -15.05 -4.39 -7.63
C LEU A 291 -14.89 -5.55 -6.63
N ILE A 292 -15.57 -5.48 -5.50
CA ILE A 292 -15.63 -6.54 -4.49
C ILE A 292 -17.09 -6.72 -4.00
N PRO A 293 -17.47 -7.89 -3.47
CA PRO A 293 -18.87 -8.22 -3.17
C PRO A 293 -19.47 -7.48 -1.97
N ASN A 294 -18.65 -7.06 -1.01
CA ASN A 294 -19.08 -6.37 0.20
C ASN A 294 -17.93 -5.55 0.82
N PRO A 295 -18.24 -4.59 1.72
CA PRO A 295 -17.22 -3.73 2.34
C PRO A 295 -16.69 -4.28 3.67
N PHE A 296 -16.93 -5.55 4.00
CA PHE A 296 -16.70 -6.06 5.35
C PHE A 296 -15.25 -6.43 5.58
N MET A 297 -14.72 -6.00 6.72
CA MET A 297 -13.43 -6.39 7.26
C MET A 297 -13.60 -7.40 8.41
N ARG A 298 -12.56 -8.19 8.68
CA ARG A 298 -12.54 -9.09 9.84
C ARG A 298 -12.53 -8.31 11.15
N ALA A 299 -13.13 -8.89 12.19
CA ALA A 299 -13.03 -8.35 13.54
C ALA A 299 -11.53 -8.24 13.96
N PRO A 300 -11.17 -7.21 14.73
CA PRO A 300 -12.04 -6.27 15.46
C PRO A 300 -12.50 -5.04 14.64
N MET A 301 -12.26 -5.00 13.34
CA MET A 301 -12.63 -3.85 12.50
C MET A 301 -14.17 -3.70 12.43
N PRO A 302 -14.69 -2.50 12.71
CA PRO A 302 -16.14 -2.26 12.68
C PRO A 302 -16.68 -2.20 11.25
N ARG A 303 -17.98 -2.36 11.13
CA ARG A 303 -18.71 -2.14 9.86
C ARG A 303 -18.63 -0.66 9.44
N PRO A 304 -18.72 -0.35 8.14
CA PRO A 304 -18.88 1.02 7.68
C PRO A 304 -20.24 1.57 8.17
N LYS A 305 -20.25 2.87 8.49
CA LYS A 305 -21.50 3.57 8.84
C LYS A 305 -22.24 3.95 7.56
N GLN A 306 -23.59 3.99 7.61
CA GLN A 306 -24.38 4.39 6.43
C GLN A 306 -23.97 5.77 5.90
N GLN A 307 -23.68 6.73 6.78
CA GLN A 307 -23.20 8.05 6.39
C GLN A 307 -21.87 7.98 5.59
N GLU A 308 -20.95 7.07 5.95
CA GLU A 308 -19.69 6.89 5.20
C GLU A 308 -19.97 6.33 3.81
N ILE A 309 -20.90 5.37 3.70
CA ILE A 309 -21.33 4.79 2.44
C ILE A 309 -21.93 5.89 1.54
N ASP A 310 -22.88 6.67 2.07
CA ASP A 310 -23.57 7.71 1.31
C ASP A 310 -22.59 8.80 0.84
N THR A 311 -21.64 9.21 1.69
CA THR A 311 -20.63 10.20 1.34
C THR A 311 -19.69 9.68 0.26
N LEU A 312 -19.14 8.48 0.42
CA LEU A 312 -18.25 7.87 -0.57
C LEU A 312 -18.95 7.65 -1.92
N TYR A 313 -20.22 7.24 -1.89
CA TYR A 313 -21.04 7.07 -3.08
C TYR A 313 -21.14 8.38 -3.88
N GLN A 314 -21.42 9.50 -3.22
CA GLN A 314 -21.48 10.81 -3.89
C GLN A 314 -20.12 11.27 -4.41
N LEU A 315 -19.04 11.10 -3.63
CA LEU A 315 -17.69 11.46 -4.06
C LEU A 315 -17.24 10.67 -5.31
N LEU A 316 -17.52 9.36 -5.34
CA LEU A 316 -17.23 8.52 -6.52
C LEU A 316 -18.07 8.93 -7.74
N LYS A 317 -19.34 9.26 -7.56
CA LYS A 317 -20.21 9.78 -8.64
C LYS A 317 -19.73 11.13 -9.19
N ASN A 318 -19.28 12.03 -8.33
CA ASN A 318 -18.75 13.32 -8.75
C ASN A 318 -17.51 13.17 -9.64
N LEU A 319 -16.75 12.11 -9.47
CA LEU A 319 -15.63 11.72 -10.34
C LEU A 319 -16.06 10.95 -11.60
N CYS A 320 -17.35 10.82 -11.85
CA CYS A 320 -17.92 10.03 -12.95
C CYS A 320 -17.45 8.56 -12.97
N LEU A 321 -17.06 8.03 -11.81
CA LEU A 321 -16.63 6.64 -11.69
C LEU A 321 -17.84 5.70 -11.67
N PRO A 322 -17.75 4.51 -12.28
CA PRO A 322 -18.81 3.49 -12.19
C PRO A 322 -19.06 3.13 -10.71
N VAL A 323 -20.32 3.07 -10.32
CA VAL A 323 -20.73 2.68 -8.97
C VAL A 323 -21.93 1.73 -9.03
N ILE A 324 -22.11 0.90 -7.98
CA ILE A 324 -23.28 0.02 -7.83
C ILE A 324 -24.59 0.83 -7.73
N GLY A 325 -25.72 0.17 -7.97
CA GLY A 325 -27.03 0.82 -7.89
C GLY A 325 -27.33 1.38 -6.47
N SER A 326 -28.04 2.50 -6.40
CA SER A 326 -28.34 3.16 -5.11
C SER A 326 -29.14 2.31 -4.12
N LYS A 327 -29.90 1.31 -4.62
CA LYS A 327 -30.61 0.35 -3.76
C LYS A 327 -29.66 -0.65 -3.09
N GLU A 328 -28.52 -0.91 -3.69
CA GLU A 328 -27.49 -1.85 -3.20
C GLU A 328 -26.59 -1.24 -2.14
N THR A 329 -26.62 0.10 -1.99
CA THR A 329 -25.78 0.82 -1.00
C THR A 329 -26.28 0.67 0.44
N ARG A 330 -27.44 0.07 0.65
CA ARG A 330 -27.95 -0.20 2.00
C ARG A 330 -27.47 -1.57 2.47
N LEU A 331 -26.66 -1.57 3.50
CA LEU A 331 -26.27 -2.82 4.16
C LEU A 331 -27.52 -3.41 4.82
N ALA A 332 -27.78 -4.69 4.53
CA ALA A 332 -28.75 -5.44 5.33
C ALA A 332 -28.29 -5.45 6.80
N ALA A 333 -29.19 -5.15 7.72
CA ALA A 333 -28.94 -5.11 9.14
C ALA A 333 -28.45 -6.45 9.69
#